data_8e42d7706de310b8ccbc6865ff44843a
#
_entry.id   8e42d7706de310b8ccbc6865ff44843a
#
_cell.length_a   1.000
_cell.length_b   1.000
_cell.length_c   1.000
_cell.angle_alpha   90.00
_cell.angle_beta   90.00
_cell.angle_gamma   90.00
#
_symmetry.space_group_name_H-M   'P 1'
#
loop_
_entity.id
_entity.type
_entity.pdbx_description
1 polymer ?
#
loop_
_entity_poly.entity_id
_entity_poly.type
_entity_poly.pdbx_seq_one_letter_code
_entity_poly.pdbx_strand_id
1 'polypeptide(L)'
;MLIETRRWDDPEGAELRRQQRVELDARYGSSDHEPGPPPSAADTDVFLVAVSDGKAVGCGALRQLDSGSAEIKRMYVVPQMRGTGVATSLLRALEAAAVERGWHTVRLETGTAQPDALRFYRREGYREIPLFGNYIGSTLSVCFERDLTPDRTGSRCERSPR
;
A
#
# COMPACT_ATOMS: atom_id res chain seq x y z
N MET A 1 -0.16 -7.69 -18.03
CA MET A 1 0.47 -7.44 -16.70
C MET A 1 -0.03 -8.47 -15.71
N LEU A 2 0.87 -9.01 -14.90
CA LEU A 2 0.58 -9.98 -13.85
C LEU A 2 0.96 -9.38 -12.49
N ILE A 3 0.18 -9.67 -11.46
CA ILE A 3 0.53 -9.39 -10.07
C ILE A 3 0.87 -10.73 -9.42
N GLU A 4 2.10 -10.86 -8.93
CA GLU A 4 2.62 -12.11 -8.37
C GLU A 4 2.97 -11.93 -6.90
N THR A 5 2.61 -12.92 -6.09
CA THR A 5 3.14 -13.03 -4.72
C THR A 5 4.59 -13.49 -4.79
N ARG A 6 5.47 -12.76 -4.14
CA ARG A 6 6.90 -13.06 -4.07
C ARG A 6 7.36 -13.10 -2.61
N ARG A 7 8.48 -13.75 -2.37
CA ARG A 7 9.18 -13.65 -1.09
C ARG A 7 9.77 -12.26 -0.94
N TRP A 8 9.92 -11.82 0.30
CA TRP A 8 10.55 -10.53 0.59
C TRP A 8 11.96 -10.41 0.01
N ASP A 9 12.72 -11.50 0.01
CA ASP A 9 14.09 -11.56 -0.49
C ASP A 9 14.20 -11.83 -2.01
N ASP A 10 13.08 -11.86 -2.73
CA ASP A 10 13.09 -11.97 -4.20
C ASP A 10 13.98 -10.88 -4.82
N PRO A 11 14.95 -11.23 -5.68
CA PRO A 11 15.91 -10.26 -6.20
C PRO A 11 15.30 -9.09 -6.97
N GLU A 12 14.28 -9.34 -7.79
CA GLU A 12 13.59 -8.28 -8.54
C GLU A 12 12.80 -7.36 -7.61
N GLY A 13 12.12 -7.93 -6.62
CA GLY A 13 11.41 -7.16 -5.60
C GLY A 13 12.36 -6.33 -4.73
N ALA A 14 13.48 -6.89 -4.33
CA ALA A 14 14.51 -6.19 -3.57
C ALA A 14 15.08 -5.00 -4.36
N GLU A 15 15.28 -5.18 -5.65
CA GLU A 15 15.76 -4.10 -6.54
C GLU A 15 14.74 -2.96 -6.65
N LEU A 16 13.45 -3.27 -6.76
CA LEU A 16 12.38 -2.27 -6.75
C LEU A 16 12.37 -1.46 -5.45
N ARG A 17 12.52 -2.13 -4.30
CA ARG A 17 12.60 -1.44 -2.99
C ARG A 17 13.87 -0.57 -2.89
N ARG A 18 14.97 -1.02 -3.45
CA ARG A 18 16.20 -0.23 -3.52
C ARG A 18 16.00 1.05 -4.35
N GLN A 19 15.38 0.93 -5.51
CA GLN A 19 15.07 2.08 -6.37
C GLN A 19 14.13 3.07 -5.67
N GLN A 20 13.13 2.58 -4.95
CA GLN A 20 12.25 3.42 -4.15
C GLN A 20 13.03 4.21 -3.10
N ARG A 21 13.92 3.55 -2.37
CA ARG A 21 14.75 4.21 -1.35
C ARG A 21 15.61 5.31 -1.95
N VAL A 22 16.27 5.06 -3.07
CA VAL A 22 17.09 6.05 -3.76
C VAL A 22 16.25 7.28 -4.14
N GLU A 23 15.05 7.07 -4.69
CA GLU A 23 14.16 8.15 -5.07
C GLU A 23 13.70 8.97 -3.86
N LEU A 24 13.29 8.30 -2.78
CA LEU A 24 12.80 8.97 -1.57
C LEU A 24 13.92 9.71 -0.84
N ASP A 25 15.10 9.11 -0.73
CA ASP A 25 16.26 9.77 -0.12
C ASP A 25 16.60 11.06 -0.87
N ALA A 26 16.52 11.05 -2.20
CA ALA A 26 16.73 12.25 -3.01
C ALA A 26 15.65 13.31 -2.79
N ARG A 27 14.37 12.91 -2.69
CA ARG A 27 13.24 13.83 -2.46
C ARG A 27 13.32 14.52 -1.10
N TYR A 28 13.70 13.79 -0.05
CA TYR A 28 13.81 14.33 1.31
C TYR A 28 15.17 14.92 1.63
N GLY A 29 16.17 14.71 0.77
CA GLY A 29 17.53 15.16 1.01
C GLY A 29 18.24 14.43 2.16
N SER A 30 17.71 13.32 2.62
CA SER A 30 18.19 12.53 3.75
C SER A 30 17.65 11.10 3.67
N SER A 31 18.37 10.15 4.27
CA SER A 31 17.88 8.78 4.48
C SER A 31 16.96 8.65 5.70
N ASP A 32 16.89 9.67 6.54
CA ASP A 32 16.09 9.68 7.78
C ASP A 32 14.76 10.39 7.55
N HIS A 33 13.85 9.75 6.81
CA HIS A 33 12.54 10.31 6.48
C HIS A 33 11.37 9.40 6.85
N GLU A 34 11.63 8.17 7.30
CA GLU A 34 10.61 7.23 7.72
C GLU A 34 10.83 6.83 9.19
N PRO A 35 9.90 7.19 10.10
CA PRO A 35 9.99 6.81 11.50
C PRO A 35 9.86 5.29 11.71
N GLY A 36 10.56 4.79 12.71
CA GLY A 36 10.51 3.38 13.10
C GLY A 36 11.44 2.48 12.29
N PRO A 37 11.51 1.19 12.65
CA PRO A 37 12.35 0.24 11.93
C PRO A 37 11.82 -0.03 10.53
N PRO A 38 12.69 -0.25 9.53
CA PRO A 38 12.25 -0.62 8.19
C PRO A 38 11.56 -1.99 8.21
N PRO A 39 10.61 -2.24 7.28
CA PRO A 39 10.00 -3.56 7.15
C PRO A 39 11.05 -4.62 6.79
N SER A 40 10.78 -5.84 7.23
CA SER A 40 11.65 -7.00 7.03
C SER A 40 10.82 -8.23 6.64
N ALA A 41 11.48 -9.33 6.30
CA ALA A 41 10.81 -10.60 6.02
C ALA A 41 10.00 -11.08 7.24
N ALA A 42 10.44 -10.78 8.46
CA ALA A 42 9.81 -11.25 9.69
C ALA A 42 8.45 -10.59 9.96
N ASP A 43 8.24 -9.34 9.53
CA ASP A 43 7.01 -8.58 9.78
C ASP A 43 6.20 -8.28 8.50
N THR A 44 6.60 -8.82 7.36
CA THR A 44 5.89 -8.67 6.09
C THR A 44 5.09 -9.93 5.80
N ASP A 45 3.77 -9.81 5.80
CA ASP A 45 2.86 -10.94 5.59
C ASP A 45 2.61 -11.23 4.12
N VAL A 46 2.60 -10.19 3.28
CA VAL A 46 2.38 -10.28 1.84
C VAL A 46 3.34 -9.35 1.14
N PHE A 47 3.98 -9.84 0.09
CA PHE A 47 4.76 -9.02 -0.83
C PHE A 47 4.35 -9.33 -2.26
N LEU A 48 3.90 -8.32 -2.99
CA LEU A 48 3.44 -8.43 -4.36
C LEU A 48 4.37 -7.69 -5.31
N VAL A 49 4.58 -8.29 -6.49
CA VAL A 49 5.34 -7.70 -7.58
C VAL A 49 4.48 -7.67 -8.83
N ALA A 50 4.39 -6.51 -9.47
CA ALA A 50 3.77 -6.36 -10.78
C ALA A 50 4.80 -6.66 -11.87
N VAL A 51 4.44 -7.53 -12.80
CA VAL A 51 5.29 -7.93 -13.92
C VAL A 51 4.60 -7.56 -15.23
N SER A 52 5.29 -6.83 -16.08
CA SER A 52 4.84 -6.46 -17.42
C SER A 52 5.91 -6.78 -18.44
N ASP A 53 5.55 -7.53 -19.48
CA ASP A 53 6.47 -8.01 -20.52
C ASP A 53 7.72 -8.70 -19.94
N GLY A 54 7.52 -9.54 -18.91
CA GLY A 54 8.58 -10.29 -18.26
C GLY A 54 9.47 -9.47 -17.31
N LYS A 55 9.16 -8.20 -17.06
CA LYS A 55 9.94 -7.29 -16.20
C LYS A 55 9.13 -6.90 -14.96
N ALA A 56 9.78 -6.90 -13.82
CA ALA A 56 9.22 -6.37 -12.59
C ALA A 56 9.15 -4.83 -12.69
N VAL A 57 7.94 -4.28 -12.57
CA VAL A 57 7.68 -2.85 -12.80
C VAL A 57 7.06 -2.14 -11.59
N GLY A 58 6.70 -2.87 -10.56
CA GLY A 58 6.14 -2.29 -9.35
C GLY A 58 6.03 -3.31 -8.23
N CYS A 59 5.86 -2.84 -7.01
CA CYS A 59 5.72 -3.69 -5.83
C CYS A 59 4.86 -3.03 -4.75
N GLY A 60 4.47 -3.83 -3.78
CA GLY A 60 3.80 -3.39 -2.57
C GLY A 60 3.76 -4.51 -1.54
N ALA A 61 3.68 -4.14 -0.29
CA ALA A 61 3.70 -5.08 0.83
C ALA A 61 2.55 -4.82 1.81
N LEU A 62 2.15 -5.87 2.54
CA LEU A 62 1.22 -5.79 3.67
C LEU A 62 1.89 -6.29 4.93
N ARG A 63 1.63 -5.60 6.02
CA ARG A 63 2.00 -5.96 7.37
C ARG A 63 0.77 -5.89 8.28
N GLN A 64 0.48 -6.96 9.03
CA GLN A 64 -0.60 -6.92 10.01
C GLN A 64 -0.31 -5.89 11.10
N LEU A 65 -1.31 -5.08 11.45
CA LEU A 65 -1.24 -4.13 12.57
C LEU A 65 -1.92 -4.68 13.82
N ASP A 66 -3.13 -5.17 13.65
CA ASP A 66 -3.92 -5.81 14.70
C ASP A 66 -4.81 -6.90 14.09
N SER A 67 -5.78 -7.43 14.84
CA SER A 67 -6.65 -8.52 14.37
C SER A 67 -7.50 -8.16 13.16
N GLY A 68 -7.76 -6.90 12.90
CA GLY A 68 -8.66 -6.43 11.83
C GLY A 68 -8.04 -5.45 10.85
N SER A 69 -6.76 -5.09 11.01
CA SER A 69 -6.14 -4.09 10.15
C SER A 69 -4.72 -4.46 9.72
N ALA A 70 -4.33 -3.92 8.57
CA ALA A 70 -3.01 -4.09 8.01
C ALA A 70 -2.49 -2.76 7.45
N GLU A 71 -1.18 -2.68 7.32
CA GLU A 71 -0.50 -1.52 6.75
C GLU A 71 0.10 -1.88 5.40
N ILE A 72 -0.16 -1.02 4.40
CA ILE A 72 0.52 -1.07 3.11
C ILE A 72 1.88 -0.40 3.25
N LYS A 73 2.91 -1.10 2.81
CA LYS A 73 4.30 -0.64 2.82
C LYS A 73 4.91 -0.80 1.44
N ARG A 74 5.90 0.04 1.14
CA ARG A 74 6.76 -0.13 -0.04
C ARG A 74 6.02 -0.16 -1.38
N MET A 75 4.92 0.60 -1.49
CA MET A 75 4.27 0.83 -2.78
C MET A 75 5.20 1.63 -3.70
N TYR A 76 5.55 1.03 -4.81
CA TYR A 76 6.44 1.63 -5.79
C TYR A 76 6.13 1.16 -7.19
N VAL A 77 6.18 2.08 -8.14
CA VAL A 77 6.11 1.79 -9.58
C VAL A 77 7.28 2.48 -10.26
N VAL A 78 7.98 1.77 -11.13
CA VAL A 78 9.08 2.38 -11.90
C VAL A 78 8.58 3.59 -12.69
N PRO A 79 9.38 4.66 -12.82
CA PRO A 79 8.91 5.90 -13.44
C PRO A 79 8.28 5.72 -14.82
N GLN A 80 8.82 4.82 -15.64
CA GLN A 80 8.35 4.57 -17.01
C GLN A 80 6.93 4.00 -17.08
N MET A 81 6.46 3.37 -15.99
CA MET A 81 5.15 2.71 -15.91
C MET A 81 4.13 3.50 -15.09
N ARG A 82 4.48 4.68 -14.62
CA ARG A 82 3.54 5.55 -13.89
C ARG A 82 2.48 6.10 -14.83
N GLY A 83 1.25 6.23 -14.30
CA GLY A 83 0.12 6.67 -15.11
C GLY A 83 -0.47 5.61 -16.03
N THR A 84 -0.06 4.34 -15.90
CA THR A 84 -0.55 3.21 -16.73
C THR A 84 -1.48 2.27 -15.97
N GLY A 85 -1.81 2.55 -14.72
CA GLY A 85 -2.69 1.72 -13.89
C GLY A 85 -2.00 0.64 -13.06
N VAL A 86 -0.68 0.54 -13.08
CA VAL A 86 0.09 -0.46 -12.30
C VAL A 86 -0.13 -0.25 -10.81
N ALA A 87 -0.05 0.99 -10.32
CA ALA A 87 -0.24 1.29 -8.90
C ALA A 87 -1.65 0.92 -8.43
N THR A 88 -2.68 1.24 -9.19
CA THR A 88 -4.07 0.88 -8.87
C THR A 88 -4.23 -0.64 -8.81
N SER A 89 -3.68 -1.38 -9.77
CA SER A 89 -3.74 -2.84 -9.79
C SER A 89 -3.05 -3.47 -8.59
N LEU A 90 -1.87 -2.97 -8.21
CA LEU A 90 -1.16 -3.41 -6.99
C LEU A 90 -1.98 -3.12 -5.74
N LEU A 91 -2.54 -1.92 -5.63
CA LEU A 91 -3.33 -1.51 -4.49
C LEU A 91 -4.56 -2.42 -4.32
N ARG A 92 -5.31 -2.69 -5.38
CA ARG A 92 -6.47 -3.58 -5.34
C ARG A 92 -6.09 -5.03 -4.99
N ALA A 93 -4.95 -5.50 -5.46
CA ALA A 93 -4.44 -6.83 -5.12
C ALA A 93 -4.04 -6.92 -3.64
N LEU A 94 -3.43 -5.89 -3.08
CA LEU A 94 -3.11 -5.81 -1.65
C LEU A 94 -4.39 -5.77 -0.81
N GLU A 95 -5.38 -5.00 -1.20
CA GLU A 95 -6.68 -4.95 -0.52
C GLU A 95 -7.37 -6.32 -0.53
N ALA A 96 -7.38 -7.02 -1.66
CA ALA A 96 -7.91 -8.37 -1.77
C ALA A 96 -7.18 -9.35 -0.84
N ALA A 97 -5.86 -9.28 -0.79
CA ALA A 97 -5.05 -10.11 0.09
C ALA A 97 -5.33 -9.84 1.58
N ALA A 98 -5.60 -8.57 1.94
CA ALA A 98 -6.02 -8.20 3.29
C ALA A 98 -7.37 -8.82 3.65
N VAL A 99 -8.36 -8.71 2.78
CA VAL A 99 -9.69 -9.28 3.00
C VAL A 99 -9.64 -10.79 3.16
N GLU A 100 -8.85 -11.50 2.36
CA GLU A 100 -8.65 -12.95 2.48
C GLU A 100 -8.11 -13.36 3.86
N ARG A 101 -7.36 -12.48 4.52
CA ARG A 101 -6.79 -12.70 5.86
C ARG A 101 -7.70 -12.23 6.99
N GLY A 102 -8.89 -11.71 6.66
CA GLY A 102 -9.83 -11.16 7.65
C GLY A 102 -9.47 -9.74 8.11
N TRP A 103 -8.60 -9.04 7.39
CA TRP A 103 -8.27 -7.65 7.68
C TRP A 103 -9.17 -6.73 6.86
N HIS A 104 -10.06 -6.02 7.54
CA HIS A 104 -11.08 -5.19 6.90
C HIS A 104 -10.71 -3.73 6.79
N THR A 105 -9.64 -3.32 7.44
CA THR A 105 -9.13 -1.95 7.40
C THR A 105 -7.68 -1.96 6.93
N VAL A 106 -7.39 -1.11 5.96
CA VAL A 106 -6.03 -0.94 5.44
C VAL A 106 -5.59 0.49 5.68
N ARG A 107 -4.41 0.62 6.27
CA ARG A 107 -3.76 1.90 6.56
C ARG A 107 -2.45 2.02 5.82
N LEU A 108 -2.00 3.24 5.66
CA LEU A 108 -0.69 3.53 5.08
C LEU A 108 -0.17 4.88 5.56
N GLU A 109 1.12 5.04 5.44
CA GLU A 109 1.80 6.33 5.56
C GLU A 109 2.46 6.68 4.24
N THR A 110 2.36 7.92 3.86
CA THR A 110 3.18 8.53 2.82
C THR A 110 3.72 9.85 3.36
N GLY A 111 4.46 10.58 2.54
CA GLY A 111 5.14 11.76 3.03
C GLY A 111 4.71 13.05 2.34
N THR A 112 4.94 14.15 3.04
CA THR A 112 4.61 15.50 2.56
C THR A 112 5.37 15.89 1.29
N ALA A 113 6.53 15.27 1.03
CA ALA A 113 7.31 15.48 -0.18
C ALA A 113 6.86 14.61 -1.37
N GLN A 114 5.72 13.92 -1.24
CA GLN A 114 5.17 13.02 -2.25
C GLN A 114 3.77 13.45 -2.69
N PRO A 115 3.60 14.61 -3.34
CA PRO A 115 2.27 15.12 -3.72
C PRO A 115 1.52 14.18 -4.66
N ASP A 116 2.20 13.42 -5.51
CA ASP A 116 1.60 12.45 -6.41
C ASP A 116 0.97 11.28 -5.65
N ALA A 117 1.64 10.81 -4.61
CA ALA A 117 1.12 9.74 -3.74
C ALA A 117 -0.11 10.23 -2.96
N LEU A 118 -0.08 11.44 -2.44
CA LEU A 118 -1.24 12.04 -1.74
C LEU A 118 -2.46 12.09 -2.65
N ARG A 119 -2.30 12.54 -3.88
CA ARG A 119 -3.39 12.58 -4.87
C ARG A 119 -3.87 11.17 -5.23
N PHE A 120 -2.96 10.25 -5.42
CA PHE A 120 -3.25 8.87 -5.77
C PHE A 120 -4.14 8.21 -4.70
N TYR A 121 -3.73 8.23 -3.45
CA TYR A 121 -4.50 7.57 -2.39
C TYR A 121 -5.87 8.20 -2.16
N ARG A 122 -5.99 9.51 -2.24
CA ARG A 122 -7.30 10.19 -2.17
C ARG A 122 -8.21 9.76 -3.32
N ARG A 123 -7.71 9.71 -4.53
CA ARG A 123 -8.46 9.25 -5.71
C ARG A 123 -8.90 7.80 -5.57
N GLU A 124 -8.07 6.95 -4.96
CA GLU A 124 -8.36 5.53 -4.80
C GLU A 124 -9.28 5.21 -3.61
N GLY A 125 -9.81 6.22 -2.95
CA GLY A 125 -10.82 6.07 -1.89
C GLY A 125 -10.25 6.03 -0.48
N TYR A 126 -9.00 6.42 -0.28
CA TYR A 126 -8.39 6.54 1.04
C TYR A 126 -8.69 7.90 1.64
N ARG A 127 -9.00 7.94 2.93
CA ARG A 127 -9.19 9.16 3.71
C ARG A 127 -8.00 9.41 4.61
N GLU A 128 -7.64 10.67 4.78
CA GLU A 128 -6.62 11.07 5.72
C GLU A 128 -7.08 10.84 7.16
N ILE A 129 -6.19 10.29 7.98
CA ILE A 129 -6.41 10.00 9.40
C ILE A 129 -5.29 10.62 10.25
N PRO A 130 -5.47 10.74 11.58
CA PRO A 130 -4.38 11.09 12.47
C PRO A 130 -3.20 10.13 12.32
N LEU A 131 -2.00 10.62 12.61
CA LEU A 131 -0.79 9.79 12.59
C LEU A 131 -0.93 8.61 13.55
N PHE A 132 -0.52 7.43 13.12
CA PHE A 132 -0.60 6.20 13.92
C PHE A 132 0.78 5.57 14.12
N GLY A 133 0.90 4.72 15.15
CA GLY A 133 2.12 3.95 15.41
C GLY A 133 3.36 4.82 15.53
N ASN A 134 4.43 4.41 14.89
CA ASN A 134 5.71 5.13 14.89
C ASN A 134 5.67 6.47 14.16
N TYR A 135 4.59 6.78 13.45
CA TYR A 135 4.44 8.04 12.72
C TYR A 135 3.94 9.18 13.62
N ILE A 136 3.44 8.88 14.82
CA ILE A 136 2.99 9.89 15.78
C ILE A 136 4.13 10.85 16.09
N GLY A 137 3.89 12.15 15.89
CA GLY A 137 4.89 13.20 16.07
C GLY A 137 5.77 13.50 14.85
N SER A 138 5.65 12.72 13.77
CA SER A 138 6.39 12.99 12.54
C SER A 138 5.82 14.21 11.81
N THR A 139 6.69 15.14 11.42
CA THR A 139 6.32 16.31 10.61
C THR A 139 6.34 16.02 9.11
N LEU A 140 6.87 14.87 8.69
CA LEU A 140 7.02 14.46 7.31
C LEU A 140 5.94 13.47 6.86
N SER A 141 5.14 12.93 7.78
CA SER A 141 4.21 11.85 7.51
C SER A 141 2.78 12.33 7.32
N VAL A 142 2.06 11.67 6.42
CA VAL A 142 0.62 11.77 6.23
C VAL A 142 0.06 10.35 6.21
N CYS A 143 -0.94 10.07 7.03
CA CYS A 143 -1.52 8.75 7.14
C CYS A 143 -2.91 8.69 6.52
N PHE A 144 -3.22 7.55 5.91
CA PHE A 144 -4.50 7.28 5.24
C PHE A 144 -5.07 5.94 5.68
N GLU A 145 -6.37 5.80 5.50
CA GLU A 145 -7.11 4.59 5.82
C GLU A 145 -8.23 4.36 4.79
N ARG A 146 -8.49 3.09 4.52
CA ARG A 146 -9.68 2.65 3.80
C ARG A 146 -10.33 1.48 4.53
N ASP A 147 -11.64 1.54 4.69
CA ASP A 147 -12.46 0.43 5.17
C ASP A 147 -12.85 -0.44 3.97
N LEU A 148 -12.50 -1.73 4.05
CA LEU A 148 -12.77 -2.73 3.02
C LEU A 148 -14.03 -3.55 3.31
N THR A 149 -14.73 -3.27 4.41
CA THR A 149 -15.97 -3.97 4.74
C THR A 149 -17.03 -3.63 3.69
N PRO A 150 -17.69 -4.63 3.07
CA PRO A 150 -18.77 -4.37 2.12
C PRO A 150 -19.89 -3.57 2.78
N ASP A 151 -20.37 -2.52 2.11
CA ASP A 151 -21.54 -1.77 2.54
C ASP A 151 -22.73 -2.73 2.67
N ARG A 152 -23.27 -2.86 3.88
CA ARG A 152 -24.50 -3.61 4.15
C ARG A 152 -25.74 -2.83 3.72
N THR A 153 -25.62 -1.80 2.94
CA THR A 153 -26.73 -1.02 2.37
C THR A 153 -27.05 -1.54 0.99
N GLY A 154 -27.87 -2.61 0.91
CA GLY A 154 -28.33 -3.03 -0.39
C GLY A 154 -28.86 -4.46 -0.45
N SER A 155 -29.67 -4.89 0.51
CA SER A 155 -30.62 -5.99 0.29
C SER A 155 -31.77 -5.90 1.27
N ARG A 156 -32.62 -4.91 1.09
CA ARG A 156 -34.03 -5.13 1.41
C ARG A 156 -34.66 -5.67 0.15
N CYS A 157 -34.67 -6.96 0.05
CA CYS A 157 -35.64 -7.63 -0.77
C CYS A 157 -37.00 -7.36 -0.14
N GLU A 158 -37.76 -6.45 -0.69
CA GLU A 158 -39.18 -6.31 -0.38
C GLU A 158 -39.87 -7.59 -0.82
N ARG A 159 -40.25 -8.38 0.17
CA ARG A 159 -41.29 -9.36 -0.07
C ARG A 159 -42.61 -8.62 -0.07
N SER A 160 -43.20 -8.49 -1.23
CA SER A 160 -44.60 -8.15 -1.34
C SER A 160 -45.46 -9.19 -0.63
N PRO A 161 -46.41 -8.77 0.20
CA PRO A 161 -47.36 -9.71 0.81
C PRO A 161 -48.41 -10.10 -0.20
N ARG A 162 -48.73 -11.38 -0.20
CA ARG A 162 -50.03 -11.86 -0.62
C ARG A 162 -50.69 -12.56 0.53
#